data_3fefd01ddd38f5a6ef127ab877e81e4f
#
_entry.id   3fefd01ddd38f5a6ef127ab877e81e4f
#
_cell.length_a   1.000
_cell.length_b   1.000
_cell.length_c   1.000
_cell.angle_alpha   90.00
_cell.angle_beta   90.00
_cell.angle_gamma   90.00
#
_symmetry.space_group_name_H-M   'P 1'
#
loop_
_entity.id
_entity.type
_entity.pdbx_description
1 polymer ?
#
loop_
_entity_poly.entity_id
_entity_poly.type
_entity_poly.pdbx_seq_one_letter_code
_entity_poly.pdbx_strand_id
1 'polypeptide(L)'
;MVVLEGSYLPSNTTDFRPKGVVAMRKVLRIIIPLLLAVILALFCCGCKKEDVLHAGLNAEILEVNVENKTIRVRNLDRSGQLLLEECTFDCSEAEKEDLIIYVKYGTGDVTQLSFADLQPGDDVILWIYDSELSKAESGSIAKLYEIQLGTQRLS
;
A
#
# COMPACT_ATOMS: atom_id res chain seq x y z
N MET A 1 -15.34 21.01 -98.48
CA MET A 1 -14.40 19.88 -98.50
C MET A 1 -13.05 20.41 -97.99
N VAL A 2 -12.83 20.39 -96.72
CA VAL A 2 -11.50 20.56 -96.10
C VAL A 2 -11.44 19.68 -94.87
N VAL A 3 -10.51 18.75 -94.89
CA VAL A 3 -10.13 17.84 -93.82
C VAL A 3 -9.20 18.61 -92.92
N LEU A 4 -9.42 18.59 -91.62
CA LEU A 4 -8.43 19.03 -90.64
C LEU A 4 -8.11 17.85 -89.69
N GLU A 5 -6.86 17.43 -89.79
CA GLU A 5 -6.23 16.42 -88.95
C GLU A 5 -6.18 16.81 -87.48
N GLY A 6 -6.60 15.93 -86.63
CA GLY A 6 -6.47 16.09 -85.19
C GLY A 6 -5.09 15.59 -84.68
N SER A 7 -4.34 16.52 -84.07
CA SER A 7 -3.08 16.26 -83.44
C SER A 7 -3.31 15.53 -82.11
N TYR A 8 -2.81 14.28 -81.95
CA TYR A 8 -2.71 13.59 -80.67
C TYR A 8 -1.55 14.17 -79.86
N LEU A 9 -1.86 14.71 -78.70
CA LEU A 9 -0.88 15.03 -77.65
C LEU A 9 -0.77 13.79 -76.69
N PRO A 10 0.42 13.31 -76.44
CA PRO A 10 0.61 12.25 -75.36
C PRO A 10 0.60 12.93 -74.00
N SER A 11 -0.37 12.59 -73.18
CA SER A 11 -0.42 12.99 -71.76
C SER A 11 0.60 12.18 -70.96
N ASN A 12 1.73 12.81 -70.70
CA ASN A 12 2.77 12.27 -69.82
C ASN A 12 2.36 12.57 -68.38
N THR A 13 1.53 11.75 -67.77
CA THR A 13 1.27 11.76 -66.33
C THR A 13 2.43 11.09 -65.62
N THR A 14 3.43 11.87 -65.26
CA THR A 14 4.43 11.47 -64.28
C THR A 14 3.78 11.30 -62.92
N ASP A 15 3.53 10.05 -62.56
CA ASP A 15 3.07 9.64 -61.24
C ASP A 15 4.16 9.95 -60.17
N PHE A 16 4.10 11.19 -59.65
CA PHE A 16 5.01 11.65 -58.60
C PHE A 16 4.56 11.08 -57.26
N ARG A 17 4.83 9.81 -57.00
CA ARG A 17 4.67 9.23 -55.66
C ARG A 17 5.86 9.67 -54.80
N PRO A 18 5.65 10.51 -53.78
CA PRO A 18 6.71 10.90 -52.90
C PRO A 18 7.17 9.68 -52.08
N LYS A 19 8.37 9.19 -52.35
CA LYS A 19 8.98 8.02 -51.70
C LYS A 19 9.06 8.14 -50.16
N GLY A 20 8.85 9.33 -49.59
CA GLY A 20 8.86 9.59 -48.14
C GLY A 20 7.63 9.09 -47.37
N VAL A 21 6.45 9.03 -48.03
CA VAL A 21 5.18 8.70 -47.33
C VAL A 21 5.11 7.21 -46.91
N VAL A 22 5.74 6.33 -47.70
CA VAL A 22 5.73 4.90 -47.42
C VAL A 22 6.65 4.54 -46.23
N ALA A 23 7.79 5.22 -46.08
CA ALA A 23 8.71 5.04 -44.95
C ALA A 23 8.06 5.55 -43.65
N MET A 24 7.36 6.68 -43.69
CA MET A 24 6.68 7.29 -42.54
C MET A 24 5.55 6.41 -42.00
N ARG A 25 4.79 5.74 -42.88
CA ARG A 25 3.73 4.80 -42.51
C ARG A 25 4.27 3.52 -41.85
N LYS A 26 5.44 3.04 -42.25
CA LYS A 26 6.10 1.86 -41.61
C LYS A 26 6.61 2.19 -40.22
N VAL A 27 7.23 3.35 -40.05
CA VAL A 27 7.72 3.83 -38.76
C VAL A 27 6.56 4.06 -37.78
N LEU A 28 5.47 4.68 -38.24
CA LEU A 28 4.27 4.93 -37.42
C LEU A 28 3.62 3.63 -36.93
N ARG A 29 3.62 2.57 -37.74
CA ARG A 29 3.07 1.25 -37.37
C ARG A 29 3.87 0.53 -36.28
N ILE A 30 5.14 0.90 -36.09
CA ILE A 30 6.00 0.33 -35.04
C ILE A 30 5.94 1.21 -33.79
N ILE A 31 5.90 2.52 -33.94
CA ILE A 31 5.88 3.47 -32.81
C ILE A 31 4.57 3.39 -32.03
N ILE A 32 3.43 3.30 -32.71
CA ILE A 32 2.11 3.25 -32.04
C ILE A 32 1.99 2.06 -31.08
N PRO A 33 2.25 0.80 -31.46
CA PRO A 33 2.15 -0.32 -30.52
C PRO A 33 3.22 -0.27 -29.42
N LEU A 34 4.40 0.28 -29.68
CA LEU A 34 5.43 0.49 -28.67
C LEU A 34 5.01 1.52 -27.61
N LEU A 35 4.44 2.64 -28.07
CA LEU A 35 3.90 3.68 -27.18
C LEU A 35 2.72 3.15 -26.36
N LEU A 36 1.84 2.36 -26.98
CA LEU A 36 0.71 1.72 -26.32
C LEU A 36 1.17 0.71 -25.25
N ALA A 37 2.22 -0.06 -25.54
CA ALA A 37 2.82 -1.00 -24.58
C ALA A 37 3.45 -0.29 -23.39
N VAL A 38 4.12 0.86 -23.62
CA VAL A 38 4.69 1.69 -22.54
C VAL A 38 3.57 2.30 -21.69
N ILE A 39 2.50 2.79 -22.29
CA ILE A 39 1.35 3.35 -21.58
C ILE A 39 0.68 2.24 -20.74
N LEU A 40 0.44 1.06 -21.31
CA LEU A 40 -0.10 -0.09 -20.58
C LEU A 40 0.81 -0.52 -19.42
N ALA A 41 2.12 -0.53 -19.60
CA ALA A 41 3.08 -0.84 -18.52
C ALA A 41 3.05 0.20 -17.39
N LEU A 42 2.86 1.50 -17.71
CA LEU A 42 2.70 2.56 -16.71
C LEU A 42 1.38 2.45 -15.95
N PHE A 43 0.30 2.02 -16.59
CA PHE A 43 -0.98 1.74 -15.91
C PHE A 43 -0.96 0.47 -15.06
N CYS A 44 -0.11 -0.52 -15.38
CA CYS A 44 0.11 -1.70 -14.56
C CYS A 44 1.01 -1.46 -13.34
N CYS A 45 1.72 -0.32 -13.25
CA CYS A 45 2.37 0.13 -12.01
C CYS A 45 1.28 0.59 -11.03
N GLY A 46 0.55 -0.41 -10.52
CA GLY A 46 -0.65 -0.39 -9.75
C GLY A 46 -0.75 0.75 -8.74
N CYS A 47 -1.93 1.26 -8.58
CA CYS A 47 -2.34 1.91 -7.36
C CYS A 47 -1.85 1.05 -6.18
N LYS A 48 -0.78 1.45 -5.50
CA LYS A 48 -0.50 0.96 -4.17
C LYS A 48 -1.74 1.36 -3.37
N LYS A 49 -2.54 0.37 -2.99
CA LYS A 49 -3.62 0.58 -2.05
C LYS A 49 -2.95 1.20 -0.83
N GLU A 50 -3.31 2.41 -0.46
CA GLU A 50 -2.79 3.01 0.77
C GLU A 50 -3.16 2.06 1.90
N ASP A 51 -2.15 1.66 2.68
CA ASP A 51 -2.34 0.80 3.83
C ASP A 51 -2.95 1.66 4.93
N VAL A 52 -4.18 1.36 5.32
CA VAL A 52 -4.93 2.14 6.30
C VAL A 52 -4.51 1.73 7.70
N LEU A 53 -4.24 2.72 8.55
CA LEU A 53 -3.94 2.50 9.96
C LEU A 53 -5.25 2.43 10.76
N HIS A 54 -5.51 1.29 11.37
CA HIS A 54 -6.60 1.11 12.35
C HIS A 54 -6.13 1.48 13.74
N ALA A 55 -6.93 2.28 14.41
CA ALA A 55 -6.67 2.75 15.77
C ALA A 55 -7.70 2.23 16.75
N GLY A 56 -7.29 2.08 18.02
CA GLY A 56 -8.20 1.84 19.12
C GLY A 56 -8.68 0.40 19.26
N LEU A 57 -7.87 -0.58 18.87
CA LEU A 57 -8.14 -1.98 19.19
C LEU A 57 -7.80 -2.22 20.66
N ASN A 58 -8.80 -2.45 21.50
CA ASN A 58 -8.61 -2.69 22.93
C ASN A 58 -8.22 -4.14 23.18
N ALA A 59 -7.15 -4.35 23.94
CA ALA A 59 -6.65 -5.67 24.26
C ALA A 59 -6.05 -5.73 25.66
N GLU A 60 -6.00 -6.94 26.25
CA GLU A 60 -5.28 -7.26 27.48
C GLU A 60 -4.03 -8.05 27.13
N ILE A 61 -2.88 -7.66 27.65
CA ILE A 61 -1.64 -8.42 27.48
C ILE A 61 -1.70 -9.69 28.33
N LEU A 62 -1.59 -10.85 27.69
CA LEU A 62 -1.51 -12.16 28.35
C LEU A 62 -0.07 -12.58 28.64
N GLU A 63 0.84 -12.24 27.72
CA GLU A 63 2.24 -12.64 27.77
C GLU A 63 3.13 -11.62 27.08
N VAL A 64 4.31 -11.37 27.65
CA VAL A 64 5.37 -10.53 27.08
C VAL A 64 6.62 -11.36 26.90
N ASN A 65 7.09 -11.49 25.65
CA ASN A 65 8.35 -12.13 25.32
C ASN A 65 9.38 -11.06 24.95
N VAL A 66 10.22 -10.72 25.93
CA VAL A 66 11.22 -9.64 25.80
C VAL A 66 12.30 -10.00 24.78
N GLU A 67 12.64 -11.28 24.65
CA GLU A 67 13.70 -11.75 23.76
C GLU A 67 13.31 -11.59 22.28
N ASN A 68 12.08 -11.94 21.96
CA ASN A 68 11.54 -11.87 20.59
C ASN A 68 10.77 -10.57 20.31
N LYS A 69 10.64 -9.67 21.28
CA LYS A 69 9.83 -8.45 21.20
C LYS A 69 8.38 -8.72 20.76
N THR A 70 7.78 -9.77 21.30
CA THR A 70 6.40 -10.13 20.98
C THR A 70 5.51 -10.08 22.20
N ILE A 71 4.25 -9.71 22.01
CA ILE A 71 3.18 -9.82 23.00
C ILE A 71 2.10 -10.77 22.50
N ARG A 72 1.51 -11.53 23.40
CA ARG A 72 0.26 -12.24 23.17
C ARG A 72 -0.84 -11.51 23.91
N VAL A 73 -1.92 -11.18 23.21
CA VAL A 73 -3.01 -10.40 23.77
C VAL A 73 -4.34 -11.10 23.61
N ARG A 74 -5.29 -10.76 24.50
CA ARG A 74 -6.71 -11.08 24.39
C ARG A 74 -7.46 -9.87 23.90
N ASN A 75 -8.28 -10.06 22.87
CA ASN A 75 -9.17 -9.02 22.34
C ASN A 75 -10.26 -8.69 23.38
N LEU A 76 -10.42 -7.40 23.71
CA LEU A 76 -11.45 -6.91 24.61
C LEU A 76 -12.65 -6.30 23.87
N ASP A 77 -12.54 -6.08 22.57
CA ASP A 77 -13.60 -5.51 21.75
C ASP A 77 -14.68 -6.55 21.43
N ARG A 78 -15.84 -6.41 22.06
CA ARG A 78 -16.97 -7.34 21.91
C ARG A 78 -17.84 -7.07 20.65
N SER A 79 -17.71 -5.92 20.03
CA SER A 79 -18.65 -5.42 19.01
C SER A 79 -18.02 -5.13 17.66
N GLY A 80 -17.22 -6.01 17.15
CA GLY A 80 -16.59 -5.88 15.85
C GLY A 80 -15.29 -6.66 15.89
N GLN A 81 -15.38 -7.95 15.58
CA GLN A 81 -14.20 -8.83 15.64
C GLN A 81 -13.23 -8.49 14.51
N LEU A 82 -12.45 -7.43 14.70
CA LEU A 82 -11.28 -7.14 13.85
C LEU A 82 -10.09 -8.04 14.20
N LEU A 83 -10.10 -8.66 15.39
CA LEU A 83 -9.07 -9.59 15.84
C LEU A 83 -9.69 -10.92 16.27
N LEU A 84 -8.92 -12.00 16.21
CA LEU A 84 -9.25 -13.25 16.89
C LEU A 84 -9.31 -13.02 18.41
N GLU A 85 -9.87 -13.98 19.14
CA GLU A 85 -9.96 -13.93 20.62
C GLU A 85 -8.57 -13.73 21.25
N GLU A 86 -7.55 -14.41 20.72
CA GLU A 86 -6.15 -14.21 21.09
C GLU A 86 -5.29 -14.03 19.85
N CYS A 87 -4.37 -13.08 19.89
CA CYS A 87 -3.42 -12.76 18.82
C CYS A 87 -2.02 -12.59 19.37
N THR A 88 -1.01 -12.84 18.52
CA THR A 88 0.39 -12.56 18.82
C THR A 88 0.91 -11.49 17.89
N PHE A 89 1.56 -10.48 18.48
CA PHE A 89 2.10 -9.33 17.75
C PHE A 89 3.60 -9.18 17.95
N ASP A 90 4.28 -8.78 16.85
CA ASP A 90 5.65 -8.31 16.86
C ASP A 90 5.67 -6.80 17.11
N CYS A 91 6.31 -6.37 18.18
CA CYS A 91 6.40 -4.99 18.64
C CYS A 91 7.77 -4.35 18.36
N SER A 92 8.66 -5.03 17.64
CA SER A 92 10.03 -4.56 17.40
C SER A 92 10.07 -3.23 16.65
N GLU A 93 9.12 -3.00 15.75
CA GLU A 93 9.01 -1.75 15.00
C GLU A 93 8.46 -0.61 15.87
N ALA A 94 7.43 -0.86 16.67
CA ALA A 94 6.88 0.11 17.62
C ALA A 94 7.92 0.55 18.65
N GLU A 95 8.73 -0.36 19.16
CA GLU A 95 9.83 -0.02 20.09
C GLU A 95 10.90 0.82 19.38
N LYS A 96 11.33 0.44 18.18
CA LYS A 96 12.37 1.14 17.42
C LYS A 96 11.99 2.58 17.06
N GLU A 97 10.71 2.82 16.78
CA GLU A 97 10.18 4.13 16.40
C GLU A 97 9.65 4.93 17.62
N ASP A 98 9.89 4.43 18.85
CA ASP A 98 9.48 5.06 20.11
C ASP A 98 7.95 5.23 20.25
N LEU A 99 7.19 4.28 19.68
CA LEU A 99 5.72 4.27 19.62
C LEU A 99 5.07 3.36 20.67
N ILE A 100 5.78 3.02 21.74
CA ILE A 100 5.21 2.43 22.95
C ILE A 100 5.03 3.56 23.94
N ILE A 101 3.78 3.95 24.22
CA ILE A 101 3.48 5.15 24.97
C ILE A 101 2.52 4.90 26.14
N TYR A 102 2.59 5.77 27.12
CA TYR A 102 1.64 5.87 28.21
C TYR A 102 1.04 7.28 28.22
N VAL A 103 -0.28 7.36 28.25
CA VAL A 103 -1.01 8.65 28.35
C VAL A 103 -1.65 8.73 29.73
N LYS A 104 -1.22 9.70 30.53
CA LYS A 104 -1.75 9.91 31.86
C LYS A 104 -3.15 10.51 31.82
N TYR A 105 -4.13 9.85 32.43
CA TYR A 105 -5.48 10.37 32.50
C TYR A 105 -5.54 11.68 33.32
N GLY A 106 -6.35 12.61 32.85
CA GLY A 106 -6.57 13.90 33.50
C GLY A 106 -5.62 15.00 33.05
N THR A 107 -4.34 14.74 32.82
CA THR A 107 -3.39 15.73 32.29
C THR A 107 -3.16 15.59 30.79
N GLY A 108 -3.26 14.39 30.25
CA GLY A 108 -2.92 14.08 28.87
C GLY A 108 -1.41 14.03 28.60
N ASP A 109 -0.59 14.02 29.67
CA ASP A 109 0.86 13.90 29.53
C ASP A 109 1.21 12.55 28.89
N VAL A 110 2.05 12.58 27.84
CA VAL A 110 2.53 11.41 27.13
C VAL A 110 3.92 11.05 27.64
N THR A 111 4.11 9.81 28.03
CA THR A 111 5.41 9.25 28.42
C THR A 111 5.75 8.09 27.50
N GLN A 112 6.93 8.12 26.91
CA GLN A 112 7.47 7.01 26.15
C GLN A 112 7.88 5.89 27.08
N LEU A 113 7.57 4.64 26.69
CA LEU A 113 7.92 3.43 27.41
C LEU A 113 8.89 2.58 26.57
N SER A 114 9.65 1.73 27.27
CA SER A 114 10.36 0.64 26.60
C SER A 114 9.46 -0.59 26.50
N PHE A 115 9.78 -1.50 25.60
CA PHE A 115 9.05 -2.79 25.52
C PHE A 115 9.08 -3.58 26.84
N ALA A 116 10.18 -3.47 27.60
CA ALA A 116 10.33 -4.14 28.89
C ALA A 116 9.42 -3.58 30.00
N ASP A 117 8.81 -2.42 29.80
CA ASP A 117 7.86 -1.84 30.75
C ASP A 117 6.45 -2.46 30.63
N LEU A 118 6.16 -3.17 29.53
CA LEU A 118 4.88 -3.87 29.34
C LEU A 118 4.80 -5.12 30.24
N GLN A 119 3.62 -5.40 30.78
CA GLN A 119 3.42 -6.51 31.72
C GLN A 119 2.15 -7.30 31.38
N PRO A 120 2.12 -8.61 31.65
CA PRO A 120 0.86 -9.37 31.62
C PRO A 120 -0.19 -8.75 32.55
N GLY A 121 -1.42 -8.64 32.06
CA GLY A 121 -2.53 -7.99 32.73
C GLY A 121 -2.66 -6.49 32.44
N ASP A 122 -1.75 -5.90 31.65
CA ASP A 122 -1.93 -4.54 31.16
C ASP A 122 -3.03 -4.48 30.10
N ASP A 123 -3.96 -3.52 30.24
CA ASP A 123 -4.84 -3.12 29.17
C ASP A 123 -4.08 -2.20 28.22
N VAL A 124 -4.21 -2.44 26.93
CA VAL A 124 -3.53 -1.68 25.87
C VAL A 124 -4.48 -1.31 24.76
N ILE A 125 -4.18 -0.21 24.10
CA ILE A 125 -4.82 0.22 22.86
C ILE A 125 -3.79 0.02 21.75
N LEU A 126 -4.16 -0.76 20.73
CA LEU A 126 -3.27 -1.16 19.65
C LEU A 126 -3.61 -0.43 18.36
N TRP A 127 -2.57 -0.07 17.61
CA TRP A 127 -2.68 0.51 16.29
C TRP A 127 -1.98 -0.41 15.29
N ILE A 128 -2.69 -0.79 14.23
CA ILE A 128 -2.25 -1.78 13.26
C ILE A 128 -2.66 -1.38 11.85
N TYR A 129 -1.84 -1.67 10.85
CA TYR A 129 -2.19 -1.47 9.45
C TYR A 129 -3.08 -2.59 8.90
N ASP A 130 -3.92 -2.29 7.91
CA ASP A 130 -4.81 -3.26 7.22
C ASP A 130 -4.06 -4.51 6.75
N SER A 131 -2.86 -4.32 6.20
CA SER A 131 -2.03 -5.43 5.70
C SER A 131 -1.60 -6.38 6.82
N GLU A 132 -1.34 -5.85 8.02
CA GLU A 132 -0.96 -6.63 9.20
C GLU A 132 -2.19 -7.21 9.91
N LEU A 133 -3.33 -6.48 9.92
CA LEU A 133 -4.59 -6.96 10.48
C LEU A 133 -5.02 -8.28 9.84
N SER A 134 -4.91 -8.39 8.52
CA SER A 134 -5.21 -9.63 7.79
C SER A 134 -4.34 -10.82 8.20
N LYS A 135 -3.10 -10.57 8.66
CA LYS A 135 -2.23 -11.62 9.23
C LYS A 135 -2.72 -12.05 10.62
N ALA A 136 -3.06 -11.07 11.47
CA ALA A 136 -3.62 -11.36 12.80
C ALA A 136 -4.91 -12.17 12.72
N GLU A 137 -5.82 -11.84 11.80
CA GLU A 137 -7.05 -12.59 11.52
C GLU A 137 -6.79 -14.04 11.08
N SER A 138 -5.67 -14.30 10.40
CA SER A 138 -5.25 -15.65 9.99
C SER A 138 -4.51 -16.42 11.10
N GLY A 139 -4.31 -15.83 12.27
CA GLY A 139 -3.56 -16.41 13.37
C GLY A 139 -2.04 -16.37 13.20
N SER A 140 -1.55 -15.57 12.25
CA SER A 140 -0.12 -15.33 12.05
C SER A 140 0.37 -14.18 12.93
N ILE A 141 1.69 -14.14 13.21
CA ILE A 141 2.29 -13.00 13.91
C ILE A 141 2.21 -11.78 13.00
N ALA A 142 1.57 -10.72 13.51
CA ALA A 142 1.41 -9.44 12.81
C ALA A 142 2.23 -8.36 13.50
N LYS A 143 2.62 -7.32 12.77
CA LYS A 143 3.37 -6.19 13.32
C LYS A 143 2.44 -5.12 13.85
N LEU A 144 2.78 -4.56 15.00
CA LEU A 144 2.12 -3.37 15.54
C LEU A 144 2.85 -2.10 15.11
N TYR A 145 2.05 -1.07 14.82
CA TYR A 145 2.56 0.27 14.57
C TYR A 145 2.78 1.02 15.89
N GLU A 146 1.78 1.02 16.79
CA GLU A 146 1.83 1.74 18.06
C GLU A 146 1.11 0.96 19.15
N ILE A 147 1.59 1.09 20.38
CA ILE A 147 1.00 0.53 21.58
C ILE A 147 0.82 1.64 22.60
N GLN A 148 -0.41 1.91 22.99
CA GLN A 148 -0.70 2.80 24.08
C GLN A 148 -1.09 2.00 25.33
N LEU A 149 -0.34 2.15 26.43
CA LEU A 149 -0.69 1.56 27.71
C LEU A 149 -1.96 2.23 28.27
N GLY A 150 -3.01 1.45 28.45
CA GLY A 150 -4.29 1.87 29.04
C GLY A 150 -4.28 1.80 30.56
N THR A 151 -3.60 0.79 31.13
CA THR A 151 -3.49 0.61 32.57
C THR A 151 -2.74 1.76 33.24
N GLN A 152 -3.41 2.46 34.18
CA GLN A 152 -2.87 3.66 34.87
C GLN A 152 -1.98 3.30 36.06
N ARG A 153 -0.97 2.44 35.88
CA ARG A 153 -0.03 2.02 36.94
C ARG A 153 1.21 2.91 37.11
N LEU A 154 1.45 3.80 36.15
CA LEU A 154 2.59 4.73 36.14
C LEU A 154 2.20 6.16 36.56
N SER A 155 1.03 6.33 37.16
CA SER A 155 0.48 7.63 37.57
C SER A 155 1.13 8.15 38.86
#